data_5cd5e5d63b7234252a72cfcdaaabd0d9
#
_entry.id   5cd5e5d63b7234252a72cfcdaaabd0d9
#
_cell.length_a   1.000
_cell.length_b   1.000
_cell.length_c   1.000
_cell.angle_alpha   90.00
_cell.angle_beta   90.00
_cell.angle_gamma   90.00
#
_symmetry.space_group_name_H-M   'P 1'
#
loop_
_entity.id
_entity.type
_entity.pdbx_description
1 polymer ?
#
loop_
_entity_poly.entity_id
_entity_poly.type
_entity_poly.pdbx_seq_one_letter_code
_entity_poly.pdbx_strand_id
1 'polypeptide(L)'
;MIPDTVSDEEAAFTVIGSIGLQGIRLLQPQIGETVVVIGLGLIGLVASQLLHSNGCHVIGVDFDEQKVQLAKSFGIDAINPAKGIDPIKYVEEVTAGIGADAVLITASSKSNDIIHEACIMSRKRGRIVLVGVVGLDMRRDDFYKKELSFQVSCSYGPGRYDEEYENKGHDYPLPYVRWTEKRNFETILNCIATGRLNVSTL
;
A
#
# COMPACT_ATOMS: atom_id res chain seq x y z
N MET A 1 9.95 -10.41 19.08
CA MET A 1 9.18 -10.58 20.35
C MET A 1 7.93 -9.74 20.24
N ILE A 2 6.77 -10.27 20.62
CA ILE A 2 5.50 -9.50 20.62
C ILE A 2 5.55 -8.56 21.84
N PRO A 3 5.26 -7.26 21.66
CA PRO A 3 5.15 -6.34 22.79
C PRO A 3 4.01 -6.71 23.74
N ASP A 4 4.16 -6.48 25.05
CA ASP A 4 3.17 -6.85 26.08
C ASP A 4 1.80 -6.17 25.88
N THR A 5 1.76 -5.06 25.14
CA THR A 5 0.53 -4.31 24.80
C THR A 5 -0.20 -4.81 23.58
N VAL A 6 0.31 -5.84 22.90
CA VAL A 6 -0.26 -6.41 21.67
C VAL A 6 -0.78 -7.81 21.98
N SER A 7 -2.06 -8.07 21.72
CA SER A 7 -2.65 -9.39 21.90
C SER A 7 -2.18 -10.37 20.81
N ASP A 8 -2.39 -11.66 21.03
CA ASP A 8 -2.05 -12.70 20.03
C ASP A 8 -2.88 -12.54 18.76
N GLU A 9 -4.16 -12.14 18.87
CA GLU A 9 -5.04 -11.84 17.74
C GLU A 9 -4.51 -10.67 16.92
N GLU A 10 -4.07 -9.60 17.57
CA GLU A 10 -3.49 -8.44 16.88
C GLU A 10 -2.13 -8.81 16.26
N ALA A 11 -1.32 -9.58 16.94
CA ALA A 11 -0.03 -10.04 16.43
C ALA A 11 -0.15 -10.92 15.18
N ALA A 12 -1.27 -11.62 15.00
CA ALA A 12 -1.54 -12.42 13.79
C ALA A 12 -1.55 -11.56 12.50
N PHE A 13 -1.82 -10.26 12.60
CA PHE A 13 -1.76 -9.33 11.46
C PHE A 13 -0.33 -8.95 11.03
N THR A 14 0.70 -9.35 11.77
CA THR A 14 2.10 -8.94 11.52
C THR A 14 2.56 -9.26 10.11
N VAL A 15 2.34 -10.47 9.63
CA VAL A 15 2.79 -10.91 8.30
C VAL A 15 2.03 -10.14 7.21
N ILE A 16 0.71 -10.10 7.30
CA ILE A 16 -0.15 -9.39 6.33
C ILE A 16 0.15 -7.89 6.32
N GLY A 17 0.32 -7.29 7.49
CA GLY A 17 0.72 -5.89 7.62
C GLY A 17 2.07 -5.60 6.96
N SER A 18 3.01 -6.52 7.06
CA SER A 18 4.33 -6.38 6.46
C SER A 18 4.33 -6.49 4.94
N ILE A 19 3.36 -7.20 4.34
CA ILE A 19 3.15 -7.19 2.88
C ILE A 19 2.76 -5.78 2.42
N GLY A 20 1.80 -5.16 3.07
CA GLY A 20 1.42 -3.76 2.80
C GLY A 20 2.58 -2.78 3.03
N LEU A 21 3.29 -2.95 4.15
CA LEU A 21 4.44 -2.11 4.49
C LEU A 21 5.58 -2.22 3.47
N GLN A 22 5.86 -3.41 2.92
CA GLN A 22 6.86 -3.57 1.87
C GLN A 22 6.47 -2.78 0.61
N GLY A 23 5.20 -2.84 0.21
CA GLY A 23 4.71 -2.00 -0.88
C GLY A 23 4.92 -0.50 -0.62
N ILE A 24 4.64 -0.04 0.59
CA ILE A 24 4.88 1.36 1.02
C ILE A 24 6.38 1.71 0.96
N ARG A 25 7.27 0.81 1.39
CA ARG A 25 8.71 1.06 1.33
C ARG A 25 9.22 1.21 -0.10
N LEU A 26 8.71 0.41 -1.03
CA LEU A 26 9.03 0.55 -2.46
C LEU A 26 8.44 1.83 -3.05
N LEU A 27 7.29 2.24 -2.58
CA LEU A 27 6.62 3.48 -2.98
C LEU A 27 7.37 4.73 -2.53
N GLN A 28 8.12 4.66 -1.43
CA GLN A 28 8.93 5.75 -0.84
C GLN A 28 8.11 7.05 -0.63
N PRO A 29 6.95 6.98 0.04
CA PRO A 29 6.10 8.15 0.21
C PRO A 29 6.74 9.19 1.13
N GLN A 30 6.48 10.46 0.84
CA GLN A 30 6.90 11.59 1.67
C GLN A 30 5.69 12.22 2.36
N ILE A 31 5.94 12.90 3.48
CA ILE A 31 4.90 13.64 4.21
C ILE A 31 4.27 14.67 3.25
N GLY A 32 2.92 14.73 3.24
CA GLY A 32 2.15 15.63 2.40
C GLY A 32 1.85 15.14 0.98
N GLU A 33 2.41 14.00 0.56
CA GLU A 33 2.06 13.39 -0.73
C GLU A 33 0.64 12.81 -0.73
N THR A 34 -0.02 12.89 -1.88
CA THR A 34 -1.29 12.22 -2.14
C THR A 34 -1.03 10.83 -2.70
N VAL A 35 -1.52 9.81 -2.00
CA VAL A 35 -1.35 8.40 -2.37
C VAL A 35 -2.71 7.75 -2.58
N VAL A 36 -2.93 7.17 -3.76
CA VAL A 36 -4.13 6.37 -4.05
C VAL A 36 -3.86 4.91 -3.69
N VAL A 37 -4.78 4.28 -2.95
CA VAL A 37 -4.76 2.83 -2.65
C VAL A 37 -5.93 2.17 -3.38
N ILE A 38 -5.63 1.36 -4.39
CA ILE A 38 -6.62 0.62 -5.17
C ILE A 38 -6.82 -0.78 -4.58
N GLY A 39 -8.00 -1.02 -4.04
CA GLY A 39 -8.37 -2.22 -3.30
C GLY A 39 -8.24 -2.03 -1.79
N LEU A 40 -9.38 -2.01 -1.09
CA LEU A 40 -9.46 -1.86 0.36
C LEU A 40 -9.75 -3.21 1.04
N GLY A 41 -9.17 -4.29 0.53
CA GLY A 41 -9.08 -5.56 1.25
C GLY A 41 -8.17 -5.40 2.48
N LEU A 42 -7.90 -6.49 3.19
CA LEU A 42 -7.13 -6.47 4.43
C LEU A 42 -5.77 -5.75 4.28
N ILE A 43 -5.01 -6.09 3.22
CA ILE A 43 -3.71 -5.44 2.94
C ILE A 43 -3.90 -3.95 2.64
N GLY A 44 -4.92 -3.59 1.84
CA GLY A 44 -5.20 -2.21 1.47
C GLY A 44 -5.60 -1.34 2.66
N LEU A 45 -6.46 -1.85 3.55
CA LEU A 45 -6.86 -1.15 4.77
C LEU A 45 -5.69 -0.92 5.73
N VAL A 46 -4.83 -1.93 5.91
CA VAL A 46 -3.60 -1.79 6.70
C VAL A 46 -2.64 -0.77 6.06
N ALA A 47 -2.40 -0.89 4.76
CA ALA A 47 -1.51 0.03 4.05
C ALA A 47 -2.04 1.48 4.09
N SER A 48 -3.35 1.68 3.96
CA SER A 48 -3.97 3.01 4.05
C SER A 48 -3.75 3.67 5.41
N GLN A 49 -3.93 2.92 6.50
CA GLN A 49 -3.65 3.43 7.86
C GLN A 49 -2.18 3.78 8.05
N LEU A 50 -1.26 2.94 7.57
CA LEU A 50 0.19 3.19 7.65
C LEU A 50 0.61 4.43 6.86
N LEU A 51 0.08 4.62 5.64
CA LEU A 51 0.31 5.80 4.82
C LEU A 51 -0.24 7.07 5.48
N HIS A 52 -1.45 7.00 6.03
CA HIS A 52 -2.06 8.10 6.77
C HIS A 52 -1.22 8.47 8.00
N SER A 53 -0.79 7.48 8.78
CA SER A 53 0.11 7.67 9.93
C SER A 53 1.49 8.22 9.53
N ASN A 54 1.92 8.01 8.29
CA ASN A 54 3.14 8.58 7.71
C ASN A 54 2.96 10.03 7.23
N GLY A 55 1.75 10.59 7.35
CA GLY A 55 1.45 11.97 6.97
C GLY A 55 1.10 12.16 5.48
N CYS A 56 0.70 11.11 4.80
CA CYS A 56 0.18 11.19 3.44
C CYS A 56 -1.32 11.49 3.43
N HIS A 57 -1.79 12.19 2.41
CA HIS A 57 -3.20 12.24 2.06
C HIS A 57 -3.55 10.96 1.29
N VAL A 58 -4.36 10.09 1.89
CA VAL A 58 -4.68 8.78 1.31
C VAL A 58 -6.07 8.78 0.70
N ILE A 59 -6.17 8.37 -0.57
CA ILE A 59 -7.44 8.15 -1.27
C ILE A 59 -7.61 6.65 -1.51
N GLY A 60 -8.56 6.03 -0.81
CA GLY A 60 -8.89 4.61 -0.97
C GLY A 60 -9.96 4.40 -2.04
N VAL A 61 -9.80 3.37 -2.86
CA VAL A 61 -10.76 3.00 -3.93
C VAL A 61 -11.14 1.53 -3.80
N ASP A 62 -12.42 1.23 -3.60
CA ASP A 62 -12.94 -0.14 -3.62
C ASP A 62 -14.42 -0.13 -4.07
N PHE A 63 -14.86 -1.21 -4.72
CA PHE A 63 -16.25 -1.40 -5.15
C PHE A 63 -17.18 -1.88 -4.00
N ASP A 64 -16.60 -2.35 -2.90
CA ASP A 64 -17.33 -2.81 -1.72
C ASP A 64 -17.54 -1.64 -0.75
N GLU A 65 -18.82 -1.29 -0.55
CA GLU A 65 -19.17 -0.18 0.32
C GLU A 65 -18.78 -0.39 1.79
N GLN A 66 -18.81 -1.63 2.28
CA GLN A 66 -18.44 -1.92 3.66
C GLN A 66 -16.96 -1.61 3.90
N LYS A 67 -16.11 -1.95 2.95
CA LYS A 67 -14.67 -1.63 3.00
C LYS A 67 -14.40 -0.13 2.90
N VAL A 68 -15.16 0.56 2.04
CA VAL A 68 -15.07 2.03 1.92
C VAL A 68 -15.47 2.69 3.23
N GLN A 69 -16.58 2.26 3.86
CA GLN A 69 -16.99 2.81 5.15
C GLN A 69 -16.00 2.49 6.28
N LEU A 70 -15.42 1.29 6.27
CA LEU A 70 -14.38 0.93 7.22
C LEU A 70 -13.13 1.80 7.05
N ALA A 71 -12.67 2.05 5.82
CA ALA A 71 -11.57 2.97 5.55
C ALA A 71 -11.87 4.38 6.08
N LYS A 72 -13.09 4.88 5.84
CA LYS A 72 -13.53 6.19 6.37
C LYS A 72 -13.51 6.25 7.90
N SER A 73 -13.82 5.15 8.60
CA SER A 73 -13.75 5.10 10.06
C SER A 73 -12.32 5.25 10.60
N PHE A 74 -11.30 4.96 9.78
CA PHE A 74 -9.88 5.21 10.07
C PHE A 74 -9.41 6.61 9.63
N GLY A 75 -10.31 7.50 9.20
CA GLY A 75 -9.95 8.84 8.71
C GLY A 75 -9.38 8.86 7.30
N ILE A 76 -9.54 7.78 6.54
CA ILE A 76 -9.09 7.69 5.14
C ILE A 76 -10.19 8.26 4.23
N ASP A 77 -9.80 9.13 3.30
CA ASP A 77 -10.68 9.51 2.22
C ASP A 77 -10.88 8.31 1.27
N ALA A 78 -12.11 7.85 1.11
CA ALA A 78 -12.38 6.63 0.36
C ALA A 78 -13.63 6.74 -0.51
N ILE A 79 -13.56 6.19 -1.71
CA ILE A 79 -14.61 6.25 -2.72
C ILE A 79 -15.01 4.88 -3.24
N ASN A 80 -16.28 4.78 -3.66
CA ASN A 80 -16.85 3.59 -4.27
C ASN A 80 -17.26 3.86 -5.72
N PRO A 81 -16.52 3.34 -6.72
CA PRO A 81 -16.87 3.53 -8.14
C PRO A 81 -18.22 2.93 -8.51
N ALA A 82 -18.69 1.88 -7.83
CA ALA A 82 -19.99 1.28 -8.09
C ALA A 82 -21.16 2.25 -7.81
N LYS A 83 -20.91 3.35 -7.10
CA LYS A 83 -21.88 4.43 -6.85
C LYS A 83 -21.83 5.57 -7.86
N GLY A 84 -21.13 5.38 -8.97
CA GLY A 84 -21.02 6.37 -10.04
C GLY A 84 -19.93 7.43 -9.80
N ILE A 85 -19.06 7.23 -8.83
CA ILE A 85 -17.89 8.11 -8.60
C ILE A 85 -16.77 7.62 -9.51
N ASP A 86 -16.32 8.47 -10.43
CA ASP A 86 -15.16 8.21 -11.29
C ASP A 86 -13.88 8.48 -10.50
N PRO A 87 -13.03 7.45 -10.22
CA PRO A 87 -11.82 7.63 -9.42
C PRO A 87 -10.82 8.60 -10.06
N ILE A 88 -10.73 8.62 -11.38
CA ILE A 88 -9.79 9.48 -12.11
C ILE A 88 -10.17 10.94 -11.89
N LYS A 89 -11.44 11.29 -12.10
CA LYS A 89 -11.94 12.65 -11.88
C LYS A 89 -11.83 13.07 -10.43
N TYR A 90 -12.14 12.14 -9.52
CA TYR A 90 -12.04 12.43 -8.10
C TYR A 90 -10.61 12.80 -7.68
N VAL A 91 -9.62 12.01 -8.11
CA VAL A 91 -8.21 12.29 -7.84
C VAL A 91 -7.79 13.62 -8.50
N GLU A 92 -8.23 13.89 -9.72
CA GLU A 92 -7.97 15.16 -10.41
C GLU A 92 -8.52 16.37 -9.63
N GLU A 93 -9.75 16.28 -9.12
CA GLU A 93 -10.37 17.35 -8.31
C GLU A 93 -9.62 17.57 -7.00
N VAL A 94 -9.36 16.50 -6.23
CA VAL A 94 -8.69 16.57 -4.92
C VAL A 94 -7.25 17.07 -5.02
N THR A 95 -6.58 16.80 -6.14
CA THR A 95 -5.19 17.23 -6.38
C THR A 95 -5.09 18.50 -7.22
N ALA A 96 -6.19 19.22 -7.43
CA ALA A 96 -6.24 20.44 -8.27
C ALA A 96 -5.62 20.25 -9.67
N GLY A 97 -5.86 19.10 -10.30
CA GLY A 97 -5.39 18.76 -11.64
C GLY A 97 -3.94 18.23 -11.71
N ILE A 98 -3.24 18.12 -10.59
CA ILE A 98 -1.85 17.63 -10.55
C ILE A 98 -1.77 16.13 -10.74
N GLY A 99 -2.68 15.37 -10.13
CA GLY A 99 -2.68 13.92 -10.02
C GLY A 99 -1.95 13.41 -8.77
N ALA A 100 -2.11 12.12 -8.48
CA ALA A 100 -1.52 11.48 -7.31
C ALA A 100 0.01 11.35 -7.42
N ASP A 101 0.72 11.56 -6.31
CA ASP A 101 2.17 11.35 -6.23
C ASP A 101 2.54 9.88 -6.38
N ALA A 102 1.67 9.01 -5.86
CA ALA A 102 1.88 7.59 -5.95
C ALA A 102 0.56 6.80 -5.93
N VAL A 103 0.60 5.58 -6.49
CA VAL A 103 -0.52 4.63 -6.48
C VAL A 103 -0.03 3.29 -5.95
N LEU A 104 -0.69 2.77 -4.92
CA LEU A 104 -0.48 1.44 -4.36
C LEU A 104 -1.63 0.52 -4.78
N ILE A 105 -1.33 -0.52 -5.55
CA ILE A 105 -2.34 -1.46 -6.02
C ILE A 105 -2.31 -2.69 -5.13
N THR A 106 -3.34 -2.86 -4.30
CA THR A 106 -3.53 -4.01 -3.40
C THR A 106 -4.71 -4.90 -3.83
N ALA A 107 -5.38 -4.52 -4.93
CA ALA A 107 -6.49 -5.27 -5.50
C ALA A 107 -6.06 -6.62 -6.09
N SER A 108 -6.99 -7.57 -6.10
CA SER A 108 -6.87 -8.82 -6.85
C SER A 108 -7.93 -8.83 -7.95
N SER A 109 -7.50 -8.83 -9.23
CA SER A 109 -8.38 -8.79 -10.39
C SER A 109 -7.67 -9.35 -11.62
N LYS A 110 -8.44 -9.88 -12.57
CA LYS A 110 -7.91 -10.29 -13.87
C LYS A 110 -7.86 -9.14 -14.89
N SER A 111 -8.40 -7.96 -14.54
CA SER A 111 -8.40 -6.80 -15.45
C SER A 111 -6.99 -6.20 -15.61
N ASN A 112 -6.69 -5.78 -16.82
CA ASN A 112 -5.52 -4.98 -17.15
C ASN A 112 -5.78 -3.47 -16.98
N ASP A 113 -7.04 -3.06 -16.82
CA ASP A 113 -7.43 -1.64 -16.76
C ASP A 113 -6.95 -0.94 -15.51
N ILE A 114 -6.78 -1.68 -14.41
CA ILE A 114 -6.33 -1.13 -13.12
C ILE A 114 -4.98 -0.42 -13.24
N ILE A 115 -4.03 -0.98 -14.02
CA ILE A 115 -2.74 -0.34 -14.26
C ILE A 115 -2.91 0.92 -15.12
N HIS A 116 -3.75 0.86 -16.14
CA HIS A 116 -4.06 2.00 -16.99
C HIS A 116 -4.68 3.16 -16.17
N GLU A 117 -5.68 2.87 -15.35
CA GLU A 117 -6.30 3.85 -14.45
C GLU A 117 -5.29 4.44 -13.46
N ALA A 118 -4.43 3.60 -12.87
CA ALA A 118 -3.36 4.06 -11.99
C ALA A 118 -2.40 5.02 -12.70
N CYS A 119 -2.06 4.76 -13.98
CA CYS A 119 -1.23 5.67 -14.77
C CYS A 119 -1.95 7.00 -15.05
N ILE A 120 -3.26 6.97 -15.34
CA ILE A 120 -4.03 8.20 -15.59
C ILE A 120 -4.12 9.05 -14.33
N MET A 121 -4.39 8.44 -13.16
CA MET A 121 -4.50 9.13 -11.88
C MET A 121 -3.16 9.72 -11.39
N SER A 122 -2.03 9.14 -11.84
CA SER A 122 -0.70 9.59 -11.40
C SER A 122 -0.30 10.93 -12.03
N ARG A 123 0.36 11.78 -11.24
CA ARG A 123 1.05 12.96 -11.78
C ARG A 123 2.25 12.57 -12.67
N LYS A 124 2.86 13.53 -13.35
CA LYS A 124 4.17 13.31 -14.00
C LYS A 124 5.20 12.85 -12.98
N ARG A 125 6.00 11.84 -13.33
CA ARG A 125 7.01 11.20 -12.50
C ARG A 125 6.42 10.56 -11.21
N GLY A 126 5.12 10.22 -11.25
CA GLY A 126 4.47 9.45 -10.19
C GLY A 126 5.01 8.03 -10.09
N ARG A 127 4.75 7.38 -8.98
CA ARG A 127 5.23 6.03 -8.65
C ARG A 127 4.04 5.10 -8.51
N ILE A 128 4.14 3.89 -9.10
CA ILE A 128 3.11 2.86 -8.99
C ILE A 128 3.75 1.60 -8.42
N VAL A 129 3.19 1.05 -7.36
CA VAL A 129 3.64 -0.21 -6.77
C VAL A 129 2.48 -1.20 -6.75
N LEU A 130 2.72 -2.38 -7.30
CA LEU A 130 1.80 -3.51 -7.30
C LEU A 130 2.14 -4.47 -6.16
N VAL A 131 1.24 -4.59 -5.20
CA VAL A 131 1.28 -5.56 -4.09
C VAL A 131 0.31 -6.70 -4.35
N GLY A 132 -0.86 -6.40 -4.92
CA GLY A 132 -1.89 -7.36 -5.26
C GLY A 132 -1.59 -8.18 -6.50
N VAL A 133 -2.63 -8.75 -7.09
CA VAL A 133 -2.53 -9.57 -8.31
C VAL A 133 -3.48 -9.01 -9.36
N VAL A 134 -2.94 -8.39 -10.40
CA VAL A 134 -3.70 -7.84 -11.52
C VAL A 134 -3.09 -8.27 -12.85
N GLY A 135 -3.81 -8.06 -13.96
CA GLY A 135 -3.26 -8.26 -15.29
C GLY A 135 -2.09 -7.30 -15.57
N LEU A 136 -1.06 -7.79 -16.26
CA LEU A 136 0.17 -7.02 -16.55
C LEU A 136 0.33 -6.73 -18.06
N ASP A 137 -0.77 -6.58 -18.80
CA ASP A 137 -0.73 -6.09 -20.16
C ASP A 137 -0.55 -4.56 -20.15
N MET A 138 0.71 -4.15 -20.13
CA MET A 138 1.11 -2.76 -19.91
C MET A 138 1.30 -2.03 -21.25
N ARG A 139 0.69 -0.86 -21.38
CA ARG A 139 0.84 0.02 -22.55
C ARG A 139 1.98 0.99 -22.31
N ARG A 140 2.99 0.98 -23.18
CA ARG A 140 4.11 1.92 -23.08
C ARG A 140 3.66 3.37 -22.99
N ASP A 141 2.62 3.76 -23.72
CA ASP A 141 2.15 5.14 -23.80
C ASP A 141 1.60 5.68 -22.46
N ASP A 142 1.06 4.80 -21.60
CA ASP A 142 0.58 5.16 -20.27
C ASP A 142 1.72 5.67 -19.38
N PHE A 143 2.91 5.11 -19.55
CA PHE A 143 4.09 5.45 -18.76
C PHE A 143 4.94 6.56 -19.38
N TYR A 144 5.11 6.51 -20.70
CA TYR A 144 6.09 7.32 -21.43
C TYR A 144 5.87 8.83 -21.26
N LYS A 145 4.64 9.30 -21.47
CA LYS A 145 4.32 10.75 -21.43
C LYS A 145 4.48 11.37 -20.05
N LYS A 146 4.36 10.56 -19.01
CA LYS A 146 4.46 11.00 -17.61
C LYS A 146 5.75 10.57 -16.92
N GLU A 147 6.63 9.81 -17.59
CA GLU A 147 7.84 9.21 -16.98
C GLU A 147 7.51 8.46 -15.68
N LEU A 148 6.47 7.63 -15.69
CA LEU A 148 6.05 6.89 -14.50
C LEU A 148 7.03 5.77 -14.18
N SER A 149 7.24 5.50 -12.89
CA SER A 149 7.88 4.28 -12.42
C SER A 149 6.85 3.25 -11.99
N PHE A 150 7.14 1.98 -12.27
CA PHE A 150 6.31 0.85 -11.86
C PHE A 150 7.18 -0.23 -11.25
N GLN A 151 6.76 -0.76 -10.11
CA GLN A 151 7.46 -1.83 -9.43
C GLN A 151 6.49 -2.84 -8.83
N VAL A 152 6.82 -4.14 -8.94
CA VAL A 152 6.10 -5.21 -8.26
C VAL A 152 6.73 -5.46 -6.89
N SER A 153 5.92 -5.49 -5.84
CA SER A 153 6.35 -5.81 -4.48
C SER A 153 6.46 -7.31 -4.29
N CYS A 154 7.51 -7.74 -3.60
CA CYS A 154 7.70 -9.14 -3.26
C CYS A 154 7.36 -9.37 -1.79
N SER A 155 6.18 -9.94 -1.53
CA SER A 155 5.76 -10.39 -0.21
C SER A 155 6.03 -9.35 0.90
N TYR A 156 6.66 -9.73 2.01
CA TYR A 156 6.95 -8.87 3.17
C TYR A 156 8.39 -8.34 3.19
N GLY A 157 9.10 -8.43 2.06
CA GLY A 157 10.36 -7.72 1.84
C GLY A 157 11.60 -8.59 1.79
N PRO A 158 12.79 -7.97 1.75
CA PRO A 158 14.07 -8.64 1.65
C PRO A 158 14.29 -9.67 2.77
N GLY A 159 14.79 -10.83 2.39
CA GLY A 159 14.88 -12.04 3.21
C GLY A 159 13.94 -13.11 2.72
N ARG A 160 12.77 -12.73 2.18
CA ARG A 160 11.81 -13.69 1.62
C ARG A 160 12.40 -14.43 0.42
N TYR A 161 12.28 -15.76 0.44
CA TYR A 161 12.85 -16.69 -0.55
C TYR A 161 14.39 -16.78 -0.53
N ASP A 162 15.07 -16.20 0.47
CA ASP A 162 16.48 -16.37 0.70
C ASP A 162 16.70 -17.45 1.78
N GLU A 163 17.22 -18.61 1.36
CA GLU A 163 17.44 -19.76 2.26
C GLU A 163 18.42 -19.45 3.40
N GLU A 164 19.44 -18.63 3.13
CA GLU A 164 20.42 -18.23 4.15
C GLU A 164 19.75 -17.35 5.23
N TYR A 165 18.84 -16.50 4.82
CA TYR A 165 18.11 -15.64 5.73
C TYR A 165 17.00 -16.38 6.49
N GLU A 166 16.07 -17.05 5.77
CA GLU A 166 14.89 -17.67 6.38
C GLU A 166 15.22 -18.92 7.20
N ASN A 167 16.12 -19.79 6.69
CA ASN A 167 16.37 -21.10 7.29
C ASN A 167 17.62 -21.14 8.17
N LYS A 168 18.64 -20.34 7.85
CA LYS A 168 19.91 -20.33 8.60
C LYS A 168 20.08 -19.13 9.52
N GLY A 169 19.17 -18.13 9.44
CA GLY A 169 19.18 -16.97 10.31
C GLY A 169 20.30 -15.96 10.03
N HIS A 170 20.89 -15.98 8.82
CA HIS A 170 21.92 -15.04 8.43
C HIS A 170 21.27 -13.72 7.98
N ASP A 171 21.25 -12.72 8.85
CA ASP A 171 20.71 -11.41 8.53
C ASP A 171 21.63 -10.60 7.59
N TYR A 172 21.02 -9.75 6.76
CA TYR A 172 21.76 -8.83 5.93
C TYR A 172 22.41 -7.71 6.75
N PRO A 173 23.57 -7.20 6.34
CA PRO A 173 24.21 -6.05 6.98
C PRO A 173 23.26 -4.85 6.98
N LEU A 174 22.92 -4.35 8.16
CA LEU A 174 21.94 -3.27 8.36
C LEU A 174 22.19 -2.01 7.52
N PRO A 175 23.45 -1.54 7.34
CA PRO A 175 23.72 -0.34 6.53
C PRO A 175 23.36 -0.49 5.05
N TYR A 176 23.29 -1.71 4.54
CA TYR A 176 23.05 -2.00 3.11
C TYR A 176 21.62 -2.46 2.84
N VAL A 177 21.02 -3.20 3.78
CA VAL A 177 19.64 -3.65 3.67
C VAL A 177 18.88 -3.22 4.93
N ARG A 178 18.43 -1.96 4.92
CA ARG A 178 17.78 -1.36 6.09
C ARG A 178 16.48 -2.08 6.49
N TRP A 179 15.69 -2.52 5.52
CA TRP A 179 14.38 -3.10 5.74
C TRP A 179 14.35 -4.54 5.22
N THR A 180 14.41 -5.50 6.16
CA THR A 180 14.20 -6.92 5.89
C THR A 180 12.81 -7.32 6.37
N GLU A 181 12.35 -8.53 6.03
CA GLU A 181 11.08 -9.08 6.52
C GLU A 181 10.98 -9.00 8.05
N LYS A 182 12.02 -9.40 8.79
CA LYS A 182 12.07 -9.31 10.26
C LYS A 182 11.86 -7.87 10.73
N ARG A 183 12.55 -6.90 10.15
CA ARG A 183 12.43 -5.50 10.53
C ARG A 183 11.09 -4.90 10.12
N ASN A 184 10.45 -5.42 9.07
CA ASN A 184 9.08 -5.09 8.73
C ASN A 184 8.09 -5.67 9.76
N PHE A 185 8.28 -6.92 10.22
CA PHE A 185 7.49 -7.51 11.30
C PHE A 185 7.59 -6.70 12.59
N GLU A 186 8.80 -6.34 13.01
CA GLU A 186 9.05 -5.49 14.17
C GLU A 186 8.37 -4.12 14.03
N THR A 187 8.38 -3.54 12.83
CA THR A 187 7.72 -2.26 12.54
C THR A 187 6.21 -2.37 12.68
N ILE A 188 5.59 -3.41 12.14
CA ILE A 188 4.13 -3.62 12.24
C ILE A 188 3.71 -3.80 13.71
N LEU A 189 4.41 -4.66 14.45
CA LEU A 189 4.14 -4.85 15.88
C LEU A 189 4.24 -3.54 16.66
N ASN A 190 5.25 -2.72 16.37
CA ASN A 190 5.39 -1.41 16.99
C ASN A 190 4.28 -0.43 16.60
N CYS A 191 3.81 -0.47 15.34
CA CYS A 191 2.69 0.36 14.90
C CYS A 191 1.38 -0.03 15.61
N ILE A 192 1.14 -1.32 15.84
CA ILE A 192 0.00 -1.81 16.63
C ILE A 192 0.15 -1.36 18.08
N ALA A 193 1.30 -1.64 18.71
CA ALA A 193 1.56 -1.31 20.11
C ALA A 193 1.42 0.19 20.43
N THR A 194 1.69 1.06 19.44
CA THR A 194 1.61 2.53 19.60
C THR A 194 0.31 3.13 19.08
N GLY A 195 -0.66 2.32 18.67
CA GLY A 195 -1.96 2.77 18.15
C GLY A 195 -1.91 3.44 16.77
N ARG A 196 -0.80 3.34 16.05
CA ARG A 196 -0.66 3.86 14.67
C ARG A 196 -1.32 2.97 13.63
N LEU A 197 -1.55 1.73 13.99
CA LEU A 197 -2.26 0.73 13.20
C LEU A 197 -3.31 0.07 14.09
N ASN A 198 -4.57 0.25 13.74
CA ASN A 198 -5.69 -0.41 14.40
C ASN A 198 -6.12 -1.63 13.58
N VAL A 199 -6.00 -2.81 14.15
CA VAL A 199 -6.39 -4.09 13.52
C VAL A 199 -7.61 -4.73 14.18
N SER A 200 -8.12 -4.16 15.26
CA SER A 200 -9.21 -4.75 16.06
C SER A 200 -10.56 -4.83 15.33
N THR A 201 -10.72 -4.08 14.24
CA THR A 201 -11.95 -4.03 13.43
C THR A 201 -11.76 -4.58 12.01
N LEU A 202 -10.58 -5.16 11.72
CA LEU A 202 -10.23 -5.72 10.42
C LEU A 202 -10.64 -7.19 10.27
#